data_5077bf43e6a73f560057ad1e9a65a158
#
_entry.id   5077bf43e6a73f560057ad1e9a65a158
#
_cell.length_a   1.000
_cell.length_b   1.000
_cell.length_c   1.000
_cell.angle_alpha   90.00
_cell.angle_beta   90.00
_cell.angle_gamma   90.00
#
_symmetry.space_group_name_H-M   'P 1'
#
loop_
_entity.id
_entity.type
_entity.pdbx_description
1 polymer ?
#
loop_
_entity_poly.entity_id
_entity_poly.type
_entity_poly.pdbx_seq_one_letter_code
_entity_poly.pdbx_strand_id
1 'polypeptide(L)'
;MLSLDIENLTVAFPGLSSPALAIGRLSIDAGSRVAITGASGSGKSTFVNIVAGLERTRQGRIRWNGEDIASFSESRRDRFRAANIGLVMQEFHLFPGLSALENVLLPARLAGAATVDVIERGHALLGRVGLSRPGQKIETMSRGEMQRVAIGRALLRKPGVIIADEPTASLDAESGEAVGDLLLDLAIAEGSTLIVVSHDQRLACRLDRRITFGSGLISEDSAAAAGEAA
;
A
#
# COMPACT_ATOMS: atom_id res chain seq x y z
N MET A 1 -2.17 1.64 13.90
CA MET A 1 -1.93 2.74 12.95
C MET A 1 -0.48 3.16 13.01
N LEU A 2 0.13 3.52 11.88
CA LEU A 2 1.51 4.02 11.81
C LEU A 2 1.54 5.41 11.19
N SER A 3 2.31 6.33 11.75
CA SER A 3 2.68 7.60 11.12
C SER A 3 3.93 7.43 10.26
N LEU A 4 4.05 8.23 9.19
CA LEU A 4 5.22 8.28 8.33
C LEU A 4 5.86 9.65 8.40
N ASP A 5 7.19 9.69 8.62
CA ASP A 5 8.00 10.90 8.50
C ASP A 5 9.17 10.63 7.54
N ILE A 6 9.31 11.50 6.54
CA ILE A 6 10.40 11.48 5.57
C ILE A 6 11.19 12.78 5.68
N GLU A 7 12.52 12.67 5.71
CA GLU A 7 13.43 13.80 5.74
C GLU A 7 14.58 13.62 4.73
N ASN A 8 14.78 14.61 3.88
CA ASN A 8 15.91 14.73 2.93
C ASN A 8 16.11 13.46 2.08
N LEU A 9 15.00 12.82 1.67
CA LEU A 9 15.04 11.62 0.86
C LEU A 9 15.42 11.95 -0.58
N THR A 10 16.45 11.27 -1.09
CA THR A 10 16.84 11.33 -2.49
C THR A 10 17.07 9.93 -3.02
N VAL A 11 16.41 9.59 -4.13
CA VAL A 11 16.54 8.30 -4.82
C VAL A 11 16.94 8.57 -6.26
N ALA A 12 18.10 8.09 -6.65
CA ALA A 12 18.62 8.22 -8.00
C ALA A 12 18.97 6.83 -8.56
N PHE A 13 18.69 6.63 -9.83
CA PHE A 13 19.06 5.40 -10.55
C PHE A 13 20.13 5.72 -11.60
N PRO A 14 21.04 4.77 -11.87
CA PRO A 14 22.01 4.93 -12.95
C PRO A 14 21.33 5.21 -14.29
N GLY A 15 21.86 6.19 -15.04
CA GLY A 15 21.33 6.59 -16.35
C GLY A 15 20.24 7.66 -16.32
N LEU A 16 19.72 8.06 -15.16
CA LEU A 16 18.84 9.23 -15.05
C LEU A 16 19.66 10.50 -14.84
N SER A 17 19.28 11.59 -15.49
CA SER A 17 19.90 12.92 -15.34
C SER A 17 19.47 13.66 -14.08
N SER A 18 18.36 13.23 -13.47
CA SER A 18 17.80 13.77 -12.23
C SER A 18 17.34 12.66 -11.31
N PRO A 19 17.23 12.90 -9.99
CA PRO A 19 16.67 11.92 -9.05
C PRO A 19 15.27 11.48 -9.47
N ALA A 20 14.98 10.19 -9.35
CA ALA A 20 13.65 9.65 -9.56
C ALA A 20 12.67 10.10 -8.43
N LEU A 21 13.22 10.45 -7.26
CA LEU A 21 12.46 10.97 -6.13
C LEU A 21 13.37 11.88 -5.28
N ALA A 22 12.87 13.06 -4.92
CA ALA A 22 13.54 13.98 -4.01
C ALA A 22 12.48 14.66 -3.12
N ILE A 23 12.44 14.28 -1.85
CA ILE A 23 11.49 14.78 -0.86
C ILE A 23 12.27 15.42 0.28
N GLY A 24 12.16 16.74 0.45
CA GLY A 24 12.79 17.45 1.55
C GLY A 24 12.17 17.06 2.89
N ARG A 25 10.85 17.16 2.98
CA ARG A 25 10.07 16.76 4.14
C ARG A 25 8.67 16.30 3.75
N LEU A 26 8.19 15.24 4.37
CA LEU A 26 6.81 14.78 4.28
C LEU A 26 6.45 14.08 5.58
N SER A 27 5.30 14.44 6.16
CA SER A 27 4.71 13.74 7.31
C SER A 27 3.30 13.27 6.95
N ILE A 28 2.95 12.05 7.33
CA ILE A 28 1.60 11.48 7.23
C ILE A 28 1.22 10.98 8.62
N ASP A 29 0.16 11.52 9.18
CA ASP A 29 -0.30 11.15 10.51
C ASP A 29 -0.89 9.73 10.54
N ALA A 30 -0.80 9.10 11.69
CA ALA A 30 -1.38 7.78 11.91
C ALA A 30 -2.92 7.83 11.74
N GLY A 31 -3.45 6.88 10.96
CA GLY A 31 -4.88 6.82 10.64
C GLY A 31 -5.34 7.71 9.49
N SER A 32 -4.46 8.53 8.91
CA SER A 32 -4.78 9.34 7.73
C SER A 32 -5.03 8.46 6.50
N ARG A 33 -5.86 8.98 5.59
CA ARG A 33 -6.13 8.39 4.27
C ARG A 33 -5.62 9.35 3.20
N VAL A 34 -4.53 8.97 2.55
CA VAL A 34 -3.76 9.86 1.67
C VAL A 34 -3.74 9.32 0.25
N ALA A 35 -4.10 10.16 -0.72
CA ALA A 35 -3.91 9.92 -2.13
C ALA A 35 -2.56 10.46 -2.59
N ILE A 36 -1.79 9.64 -3.27
CA ILE A 36 -0.59 10.03 -4.01
C ILE A 36 -0.94 10.04 -5.50
N THR A 37 -0.87 11.22 -6.12
CA THR A 37 -1.23 11.42 -7.53
C THR A 37 -0.03 11.94 -8.33
N GLY A 38 -0.17 12.03 -9.65
CA GLY A 38 0.86 12.55 -10.55
C GLY A 38 0.95 11.78 -11.85
N ALA A 39 1.61 12.35 -12.85
CA ALA A 39 1.80 11.75 -14.16
C ALA A 39 2.60 10.43 -14.10
N SER A 40 2.54 9.62 -15.17
CA SER A 40 3.44 8.46 -15.30
C SER A 40 4.90 8.92 -15.24
N GLY A 41 5.75 8.17 -14.55
CA GLY A 41 7.17 8.52 -14.36
C GLY A 41 7.41 9.63 -13.32
N SER A 42 6.42 10.12 -12.58
CA SER A 42 6.60 11.17 -11.56
C SER A 42 7.25 10.72 -10.25
N GLY A 43 7.57 9.42 -10.10
CA GLY A 43 8.23 8.88 -8.91
C GLY A 43 7.33 8.11 -7.95
N LYS A 44 6.01 7.95 -8.23
CA LYS A 44 5.03 7.30 -7.34
C LYS A 44 5.41 5.88 -6.95
N SER A 45 5.73 5.03 -7.93
CA SER A 45 6.11 3.63 -7.64
C SER A 45 7.46 3.56 -6.90
N THR A 46 8.39 4.46 -7.19
CA THR A 46 9.62 4.62 -6.40
C THR A 46 9.29 4.98 -4.95
N PHE A 47 8.37 5.92 -4.74
CA PHE A 47 7.89 6.26 -3.40
C PHE A 47 7.32 5.05 -2.68
N VAL A 48 6.39 4.30 -3.32
CA VAL A 48 5.83 3.06 -2.75
C VAL A 48 6.92 2.08 -2.36
N ASN A 49 7.85 1.76 -3.26
CA ASN A 49 8.92 0.80 -3.01
C ASN A 49 9.80 1.18 -1.82
N ILE A 50 10.12 2.47 -1.73
CA ILE A 50 10.98 3.00 -0.66
C ILE A 50 10.25 3.01 0.69
N VAL A 51 9.02 3.54 0.77
CA VAL A 51 8.28 3.61 2.05
C VAL A 51 7.81 2.24 2.52
N ALA A 52 7.57 1.31 1.59
CA ALA A 52 7.30 -0.08 1.90
C ALA A 52 8.56 -0.87 2.31
N GLY A 53 9.73 -0.29 2.16
CA GLY A 53 11.01 -0.98 2.42
C GLY A 53 11.31 -2.11 1.43
N LEU A 54 10.73 -2.09 0.21
CA LEU A 54 11.08 -3.01 -0.88
C LEU A 54 12.41 -2.62 -1.49
N GLU A 55 12.68 -1.33 -1.61
CA GLU A 55 13.95 -0.79 -2.07
C GLU A 55 14.67 -0.06 -0.94
N ARG A 56 15.99 0.03 -1.04
CA ARG A 56 16.83 0.73 -0.08
C ARG A 56 17.21 2.10 -0.62
N THR A 57 17.02 3.14 0.21
CA THR A 57 17.65 4.43 -0.05
C THR A 57 19.03 4.52 0.58
N ARG A 58 19.91 5.33 -0.04
CA ARG A 58 21.24 5.67 0.51
C ARG A 58 21.25 7.06 1.13
N GLN A 59 20.21 7.86 0.88
CA GLN A 59 20.13 9.24 1.34
C GLN A 59 18.73 9.55 1.88
N GLY A 60 18.71 10.21 3.03
CA GLY A 60 17.48 10.59 3.74
C GLY A 60 17.07 9.59 4.82
N ARG A 61 15.98 9.91 5.49
CA ARG A 61 15.39 9.12 6.58
C ARG A 61 13.93 8.82 6.27
N ILE A 62 13.50 7.61 6.65
CA ILE A 62 12.12 7.14 6.47
C ILE A 62 11.71 6.51 7.78
N ARG A 63 10.88 7.21 8.54
CA ARG A 63 10.46 6.74 9.85
C ARG A 63 9.01 6.36 9.87
N TRP A 64 8.74 5.13 10.29
CA TRP A 64 7.42 4.68 10.66
C TRP A 64 7.31 4.65 12.18
N ASN A 65 6.41 5.45 12.78
CA ASN A 65 6.32 5.66 14.23
C ASN A 65 7.70 5.91 14.89
N GLY A 66 8.56 6.71 14.24
CA GLY A 66 9.89 7.03 14.74
C GLY A 66 10.99 6.01 14.39
N GLU A 67 10.68 4.80 13.95
CA GLU A 67 11.67 3.81 13.51
C GLU A 67 12.15 4.08 12.08
N ASP A 68 13.43 4.40 11.91
CA ASP A 68 14.04 4.68 10.61
C ASP A 68 14.36 3.38 9.85
N ILE A 69 13.47 3.00 8.92
CA ILE A 69 13.62 1.78 8.11
C ILE A 69 14.77 1.87 7.09
N ALA A 70 15.24 3.07 6.74
CA ALA A 70 16.38 3.25 5.84
C ALA A 70 17.68 2.72 6.48
N SER A 71 17.77 2.76 7.82
CA SER A 71 18.92 2.26 8.60
C SER A 71 18.89 0.74 8.81
N PHE A 72 17.78 0.05 8.49
CA PHE A 72 17.64 -1.37 8.78
C PHE A 72 18.49 -2.24 7.85
N SER A 73 18.99 -3.36 8.39
CA SER A 73 19.46 -4.46 7.55
C SER A 73 18.29 -5.03 6.73
N GLU A 74 18.58 -5.71 5.65
CA GLU A 74 17.55 -6.33 4.78
C GLU A 74 16.60 -7.22 5.59
N SER A 75 17.12 -8.14 6.39
CA SER A 75 16.30 -9.03 7.22
C SER A 75 15.46 -8.30 8.28
N ARG A 76 15.93 -7.15 8.80
CA ARG A 76 15.13 -6.33 9.73
C ARG A 76 14.02 -5.61 8.99
N ARG A 77 14.33 -5.07 7.81
CA ARG A 77 13.36 -4.38 6.95
C ARG A 77 12.26 -5.33 6.48
N ASP A 78 12.62 -6.57 6.09
CA ASP A 78 11.64 -7.59 5.71
C ASP A 78 10.73 -7.99 6.86
N ARG A 79 11.28 -8.17 8.06
CA ARG A 79 10.46 -8.43 9.26
C ARG A 79 9.54 -7.27 9.61
N PHE A 80 10.04 -6.03 9.51
CA PHE A 80 9.24 -4.85 9.74
C PHE A 80 8.07 -4.76 8.75
N ARG A 81 8.36 -4.90 7.44
CA ARG A 81 7.35 -4.92 6.37
C ARG A 81 6.31 -6.00 6.62
N ALA A 82 6.75 -7.23 6.86
CA ALA A 82 5.86 -8.36 7.09
C ALA A 82 4.94 -8.17 8.31
N ALA A 83 5.36 -7.42 9.33
CA ALA A 83 4.56 -7.18 10.54
C ALA A 83 3.64 -5.96 10.43
N ASN A 84 4.04 -4.94 9.67
CA ASN A 84 3.47 -3.60 9.78
C ASN A 84 2.80 -3.08 8.50
N ILE A 85 3.17 -3.61 7.32
CA ILE A 85 2.76 -3.04 6.03
C ILE A 85 1.92 -4.06 5.25
N GLY A 86 0.70 -3.67 4.90
CA GLY A 86 -0.15 -4.37 3.94
C GLY A 86 0.04 -3.77 2.55
N LEU A 87 0.51 -4.56 1.58
CA LEU A 87 0.72 -4.10 0.21
C LEU A 87 -0.35 -4.65 -0.72
N VAL A 88 -0.99 -3.74 -1.45
CA VAL A 88 -1.88 -4.03 -2.58
C VAL A 88 -1.24 -3.42 -3.81
N MET A 89 -0.76 -4.27 -4.71
CA MET A 89 0.00 -3.85 -5.90
C MET A 89 -0.89 -3.84 -7.14
N GLN A 90 -0.54 -3.06 -8.14
CA GLN A 90 -1.22 -2.98 -9.43
C GLN A 90 -1.32 -4.36 -10.12
N GLU A 91 -0.21 -5.08 -10.17
CA GLU A 91 -0.20 -6.50 -10.51
C GLU A 91 -0.45 -7.27 -9.21
N PHE A 92 -1.51 -8.02 -9.11
CA PHE A 92 -1.99 -8.65 -7.86
C PHE A 92 -0.94 -9.51 -7.14
N HIS A 93 0.09 -9.98 -7.86
CA HIS A 93 1.16 -10.85 -7.37
C HIS A 93 0.61 -12.04 -6.58
N LEU A 94 -0.49 -12.62 -7.09
CA LEU A 94 -1.05 -13.86 -6.57
C LEU A 94 -0.30 -15.04 -7.18
N PHE A 95 -0.17 -16.09 -6.40
CA PHE A 95 0.54 -17.29 -6.81
C PHE A 95 -0.40 -18.25 -7.53
N PRO A 96 -0.14 -18.54 -8.81
CA PRO A 96 -0.87 -19.56 -9.56
C PRO A 96 -0.76 -20.93 -8.89
N GLY A 97 -1.78 -21.77 -9.07
CA GLY A 97 -1.85 -23.08 -8.40
C GLY A 97 -2.32 -23.03 -6.95
N LEU A 98 -2.32 -21.87 -6.29
CA LEU A 98 -2.89 -21.69 -4.97
C LEU A 98 -4.35 -21.22 -5.06
N SER A 99 -5.15 -21.59 -4.06
CA SER A 99 -6.52 -21.08 -3.89
C SER A 99 -6.52 -19.64 -3.34
N ALA A 100 -7.71 -19.02 -3.29
CA ALA A 100 -7.90 -17.71 -2.67
C ALA A 100 -7.40 -17.70 -1.23
N LEU A 101 -7.83 -18.68 -0.42
CA LEU A 101 -7.41 -18.78 0.98
C LEU A 101 -5.89 -19.00 1.11
N GLU A 102 -5.33 -19.88 0.29
CA GLU A 102 -3.88 -20.14 0.33
C GLU A 102 -3.07 -18.90 -0.01
N ASN A 103 -3.51 -18.09 -1.00
CA ASN A 103 -2.89 -16.80 -1.31
C ASN A 103 -3.01 -15.80 -0.16
N VAL A 104 -4.18 -15.72 0.48
CA VAL A 104 -4.36 -14.84 1.66
C VAL A 104 -3.44 -15.28 2.79
N LEU A 105 -3.31 -16.57 3.07
CA LEU A 105 -2.51 -17.11 4.16
C LEU A 105 -0.99 -17.11 3.88
N LEU A 106 -0.57 -16.91 2.65
CA LEU A 106 0.82 -17.07 2.23
C LEU A 106 1.82 -16.26 3.07
N PRO A 107 1.61 -14.96 3.37
CA PRO A 107 2.54 -14.19 4.19
C PRO A 107 2.71 -14.75 5.60
N ALA A 108 1.65 -15.28 6.21
CA ALA A 108 1.73 -15.88 7.53
C ALA A 108 2.43 -17.25 7.49
N ARG A 109 2.18 -18.05 6.44
CA ARG A 109 2.88 -19.34 6.24
C ARG A 109 4.39 -19.15 6.07
N LEU A 110 4.80 -18.21 5.23
CA LEU A 110 6.22 -17.89 5.01
C LEU A 110 6.91 -17.38 6.28
N ALA A 111 6.18 -16.68 7.14
CA ALA A 111 6.68 -16.19 8.42
C ALA A 111 6.61 -17.23 9.56
N GLY A 112 6.14 -18.45 9.30
CA GLY A 112 5.93 -19.46 10.35
C GLY A 112 4.84 -19.09 11.36
N ALA A 113 3.91 -18.20 11.00
CA ALA A 113 2.91 -17.60 11.88
C ALA A 113 1.45 -17.98 11.50
N ALA A 114 1.24 -19.07 10.75
CA ALA A 114 -0.08 -19.54 10.34
C ALA A 114 -0.74 -20.38 11.43
N THR A 115 -1.14 -19.76 12.54
CA THR A 115 -1.90 -20.37 13.62
C THR A 115 -3.36 -20.61 13.22
N VAL A 116 -4.12 -21.34 14.05
CA VAL A 116 -5.57 -21.56 13.84
C VAL A 116 -6.31 -20.22 13.74
N ASP A 117 -6.05 -19.27 14.65
CA ASP A 117 -6.69 -17.96 14.64
C ASP A 117 -6.39 -17.16 13.35
N VAL A 118 -5.17 -17.29 12.81
CA VAL A 118 -4.78 -16.65 11.54
C VAL A 118 -5.51 -17.28 10.35
N ILE A 119 -5.73 -18.60 10.38
CA ILE A 119 -6.50 -19.30 9.34
C ILE A 119 -7.98 -18.89 9.40
N GLU A 120 -8.57 -18.84 10.59
CA GLU A 120 -9.95 -18.37 10.79
C GLU A 120 -10.10 -16.91 10.33
N ARG A 121 -9.14 -16.06 10.68
CA ARG A 121 -9.10 -14.68 10.17
C ARG A 121 -9.02 -14.63 8.63
N GLY A 122 -8.24 -15.51 8.01
CA GLY A 122 -8.17 -15.62 6.55
C GLY A 122 -9.54 -15.91 5.93
N HIS A 123 -10.29 -16.84 6.50
CA HIS A 123 -11.67 -17.12 6.08
C HIS A 123 -12.59 -15.92 6.29
N ALA A 124 -12.53 -15.28 7.45
CA ALA A 124 -13.34 -14.10 7.75
C ALA A 124 -13.02 -12.94 6.78
N LEU A 125 -11.75 -12.71 6.44
CA LEU A 125 -11.35 -11.69 5.47
C LEU A 125 -11.89 -11.99 4.07
N LEU A 126 -11.84 -13.24 3.61
CA LEU A 126 -12.45 -13.62 2.33
C LEU A 126 -13.95 -13.31 2.31
N GLY A 127 -14.67 -13.60 3.37
CA GLY A 127 -16.08 -13.21 3.51
C GLY A 127 -16.28 -11.69 3.45
N ARG A 128 -15.44 -10.92 4.16
CA ARG A 128 -15.50 -9.44 4.18
C ARG A 128 -15.20 -8.82 2.81
N VAL A 129 -14.33 -9.43 2.02
CA VAL A 129 -14.08 -9.00 0.63
C VAL A 129 -15.08 -9.60 -0.38
N GLY A 130 -16.14 -10.22 0.07
CA GLY A 130 -17.21 -10.74 -0.78
C GLY A 130 -16.84 -12.02 -1.57
N LEU A 131 -15.92 -12.82 -1.07
CA LEU A 131 -15.49 -14.09 -1.68
C LEU A 131 -15.98 -15.28 -0.86
N SER A 132 -17.00 -15.98 -1.37
CA SER A 132 -17.64 -17.11 -0.68
C SER A 132 -16.97 -18.47 -0.95
N ARG A 133 -16.01 -18.53 -1.90
CA ARG A 133 -15.36 -19.78 -2.32
C ARG A 133 -13.86 -19.78 -1.97
N PRO A 134 -13.46 -20.03 -0.71
CA PRO A 134 -12.07 -19.94 -0.27
C PRO A 134 -11.12 -20.91 -0.98
N GLY A 135 -11.64 -22.05 -1.45
CA GLY A 135 -10.89 -23.06 -2.22
C GLY A 135 -10.77 -22.76 -3.72
N GLN A 136 -11.40 -21.71 -4.26
CA GLN A 136 -11.34 -21.39 -5.67
C GLN A 136 -9.90 -21.05 -6.08
N LYS A 137 -9.45 -21.63 -7.18
CA LYS A 137 -8.11 -21.38 -7.74
C LYS A 137 -8.07 -20.00 -8.42
N ILE A 138 -6.93 -19.30 -8.29
CA ILE A 138 -6.75 -17.94 -8.80
C ILE A 138 -6.98 -17.87 -10.31
N GLU A 139 -6.56 -18.87 -11.05
CA GLU A 139 -6.67 -18.92 -12.52
C GLU A 139 -8.13 -18.93 -13.03
N THR A 140 -9.07 -19.25 -12.15
CA THR A 140 -10.50 -19.27 -12.48
C THR A 140 -11.25 -18.03 -11.97
N MET A 141 -10.54 -17.06 -11.43
CA MET A 141 -11.10 -15.83 -10.88
C MET A 141 -11.08 -14.69 -11.89
N SER A 142 -12.08 -13.82 -11.80
CA SER A 142 -12.06 -12.51 -12.47
C SER A 142 -10.98 -11.61 -11.88
N ARG A 143 -10.58 -10.56 -12.61
CA ARG A 143 -9.60 -9.56 -12.12
C ARG A 143 -10.07 -8.90 -10.82
N GLY A 144 -11.36 -8.57 -10.72
CA GLY A 144 -11.93 -7.99 -9.49
C GLY A 144 -11.90 -8.96 -8.31
N GLU A 145 -12.15 -10.25 -8.52
CA GLU A 145 -11.98 -11.28 -7.48
C GLU A 145 -10.51 -11.42 -7.05
N MET A 146 -9.59 -11.45 -8.00
CA MET A 146 -8.15 -11.49 -7.71
C MET A 146 -7.70 -10.27 -6.90
N GLN A 147 -8.18 -9.07 -7.23
CA GLN A 147 -7.89 -7.86 -6.46
C GLN A 147 -8.41 -7.96 -5.02
N ARG A 148 -9.62 -8.48 -4.84
CA ARG A 148 -10.17 -8.72 -3.49
C ARG A 148 -9.37 -9.75 -2.70
N VAL A 149 -8.83 -10.79 -3.33
CA VAL A 149 -7.88 -11.71 -2.69
C VAL A 149 -6.60 -10.97 -2.26
N ALA A 150 -6.04 -10.11 -3.11
CA ALA A 150 -4.85 -9.33 -2.80
C ALA A 150 -5.08 -8.37 -1.60
N ILE A 151 -6.26 -7.75 -1.52
CA ILE A 151 -6.66 -6.92 -0.37
C ILE A 151 -6.76 -7.79 0.89
N GLY A 152 -7.43 -8.95 0.83
CA GLY A 152 -7.53 -9.87 1.96
C GLY A 152 -6.15 -10.32 2.46
N ARG A 153 -5.23 -10.62 1.53
CA ARG A 153 -3.83 -10.96 1.85
C ARG A 153 -3.09 -9.83 2.56
N ALA A 154 -3.25 -8.60 2.08
CA ALA A 154 -2.63 -7.42 2.68
C ALA A 154 -3.08 -7.19 4.13
N LEU A 155 -4.35 -7.50 4.44
CA LEU A 155 -4.96 -7.29 5.76
C LEU A 155 -4.76 -8.42 6.76
N LEU A 156 -4.27 -9.59 6.32
CA LEU A 156 -4.23 -10.79 7.16
C LEU A 156 -3.53 -10.56 8.50
N ARG A 157 -2.42 -9.85 8.49
CA ARG A 157 -1.57 -9.62 9.67
C ARG A 157 -1.90 -8.34 10.45
N LYS A 158 -3.06 -7.72 10.22
CA LYS A 158 -3.49 -6.47 10.88
C LYS A 158 -2.43 -5.36 10.73
N PRO A 159 -2.08 -4.96 9.50
CA PRO A 159 -1.01 -4.00 9.29
C PRO A 159 -1.34 -2.64 9.88
N GLY A 160 -0.33 -1.93 10.39
CA GLY A 160 -0.47 -0.55 10.85
C GLY A 160 -0.65 0.46 9.72
N VAL A 161 -0.22 0.09 8.50
CA VAL A 161 -0.42 0.87 7.27
C VAL A 161 -0.75 -0.04 6.09
N ILE A 162 -1.67 0.40 5.25
CA ILE A 162 -1.99 -0.20 3.96
C ILE A 162 -1.47 0.74 2.87
N ILE A 163 -0.66 0.21 1.95
CA ILE A 163 -0.17 0.92 0.78
C ILE A 163 -0.76 0.22 -0.45
N ALA A 164 -1.56 0.94 -1.22
CA ALA A 164 -2.19 0.44 -2.43
C ALA A 164 -1.65 1.20 -3.65
N ASP A 165 -0.95 0.49 -4.53
CA ASP A 165 -0.42 1.03 -5.77
C ASP A 165 -1.35 0.67 -6.92
N GLU A 166 -2.03 1.69 -7.48
CA GLU A 166 -2.99 1.61 -8.58
C GLU A 166 -4.04 0.49 -8.39
N PRO A 167 -4.75 0.44 -7.25
CA PRO A 167 -5.58 -0.73 -6.88
C PRO A 167 -6.77 -0.96 -7.81
N THR A 168 -7.13 0.00 -8.66
CA THR A 168 -8.29 -0.07 -9.57
C THR A 168 -7.91 -0.06 -11.04
N ALA A 169 -6.63 0.12 -11.39
CA ALA A 169 -6.17 0.35 -12.77
C ALA A 169 -6.46 -0.81 -13.74
N SER A 170 -6.56 -2.03 -13.22
CA SER A 170 -6.78 -3.23 -14.03
C SER A 170 -8.24 -3.69 -14.08
N LEU A 171 -9.16 -2.85 -13.61
CA LEU A 171 -10.58 -3.17 -13.44
C LEU A 171 -11.45 -2.31 -14.35
N ASP A 172 -12.64 -2.80 -14.69
CA ASP A 172 -13.69 -1.95 -15.25
C ASP A 172 -14.20 -0.93 -14.22
N ALA A 173 -14.96 0.06 -14.66
CA ALA A 173 -15.36 1.19 -13.82
C ALA A 173 -16.18 0.76 -12.59
N GLU A 174 -17.11 -0.19 -12.74
CA GLU A 174 -17.98 -0.68 -11.66
C GLU A 174 -17.17 -1.50 -10.64
N SER A 175 -16.36 -2.44 -11.12
CA SER A 175 -15.46 -3.24 -10.28
C SER A 175 -14.43 -2.36 -9.57
N GLY A 176 -13.91 -1.33 -10.24
CA GLY A 176 -12.95 -0.38 -9.68
C GLY A 176 -13.56 0.43 -8.54
N GLU A 177 -14.79 0.92 -8.68
CA GLU A 177 -15.51 1.64 -7.64
C GLU A 177 -15.76 0.75 -6.42
N ALA A 178 -16.29 -0.45 -6.63
CA ALA A 178 -16.54 -1.42 -5.55
C ALA A 178 -15.26 -1.81 -4.80
N VAL A 179 -14.13 -1.98 -5.50
CA VAL A 179 -12.83 -2.25 -4.87
C VAL A 179 -12.30 -1.04 -4.11
N GLY A 180 -12.50 0.17 -4.62
CA GLY A 180 -12.16 1.41 -3.93
C GLY A 180 -12.93 1.57 -2.62
N ASP A 181 -14.26 1.36 -2.63
CA ASP A 181 -15.11 1.37 -1.45
C ASP A 181 -14.63 0.37 -0.41
N LEU A 182 -14.46 -0.87 -0.85
CA LEU A 182 -14.00 -1.96 -0.01
C LEU A 182 -12.66 -1.66 0.68
N LEU A 183 -11.70 -1.09 -0.05
CA LEU A 183 -10.39 -0.76 0.48
C LEU A 183 -10.48 0.33 1.57
N LEU A 184 -11.31 1.37 1.35
CA LEU A 184 -11.54 2.44 2.31
C LEU A 184 -12.21 1.90 3.58
N ASP A 185 -13.29 1.13 3.44
CA ASP A 185 -14.03 0.56 4.57
C ASP A 185 -13.16 -0.37 5.41
N LEU A 186 -12.37 -1.21 4.74
CA LEU A 186 -11.48 -2.15 5.43
C LEU A 186 -10.33 -1.44 6.14
N ALA A 187 -9.74 -0.38 5.55
CA ALA A 187 -8.69 0.40 6.20
C ALA A 187 -9.20 1.06 7.49
N ILE A 188 -10.41 1.62 7.46
CA ILE A 188 -11.09 2.21 8.62
C ILE A 188 -11.34 1.13 9.69
N ALA A 189 -11.96 0.02 9.30
CA ALA A 189 -12.32 -1.06 10.23
C ALA A 189 -11.12 -1.74 10.90
N GLU A 190 -9.98 -1.82 10.18
CA GLU A 190 -8.72 -2.37 10.73
C GLU A 190 -7.92 -1.31 11.52
N GLY A 191 -8.32 -0.04 11.48
CA GLY A 191 -7.58 1.03 12.12
C GLY A 191 -6.19 1.23 11.49
N SER A 192 -6.08 1.14 10.17
CA SER A 192 -4.81 1.30 9.45
C SER A 192 -4.70 2.71 8.85
N THR A 193 -3.49 3.24 8.78
CA THR A 193 -3.17 4.36 7.88
C THR A 193 -3.29 3.85 6.44
N LEU A 194 -3.87 4.64 5.55
CA LEU A 194 -4.07 4.25 4.16
C LEU A 194 -3.35 5.22 3.21
N ILE A 195 -2.45 4.69 2.39
CA ILE A 195 -1.79 5.42 1.31
C ILE A 195 -2.19 4.76 -0.01
N VAL A 196 -2.87 5.52 -0.87
CA VAL A 196 -3.31 5.05 -2.20
C VAL A 196 -2.59 5.84 -3.26
N VAL A 197 -1.82 5.16 -4.08
CA VAL A 197 -1.28 5.72 -5.32
C VAL A 197 -2.31 5.45 -6.41
N SER A 198 -2.82 6.49 -7.04
CA SER A 198 -3.79 6.32 -8.13
C SER A 198 -3.81 7.53 -9.07
N HIS A 199 -4.10 7.26 -10.32
CA HIS A 199 -4.47 8.26 -11.32
C HIS A 199 -6.01 8.41 -11.44
N ASP A 200 -6.81 7.55 -10.79
CA ASP A 200 -8.26 7.66 -10.75
C ASP A 200 -8.69 8.77 -9.78
N GLN A 201 -9.16 9.89 -10.34
CA GLN A 201 -9.61 11.05 -9.58
C GLN A 201 -10.81 10.71 -8.67
N ARG A 202 -11.70 9.78 -9.08
CA ARG A 202 -12.87 9.38 -8.28
C ARG A 202 -12.43 8.75 -6.96
N LEU A 203 -11.42 7.87 -7.00
CA LEU A 203 -10.86 7.28 -5.79
C LEU A 203 -10.06 8.31 -4.99
N ALA A 204 -9.23 9.13 -5.65
CA ALA A 204 -8.40 10.13 -4.98
C ALA A 204 -9.21 11.20 -4.22
N CYS A 205 -10.37 11.63 -4.74
CA CYS A 205 -11.25 12.61 -4.09
C CYS A 205 -11.95 12.09 -2.83
N ARG A 206 -11.89 10.80 -2.55
CA ARG A 206 -12.52 10.16 -1.38
C ARG A 206 -11.56 10.02 -0.20
N LEU A 207 -10.29 10.36 -0.40
CA LEU A 207 -9.28 10.36 0.66
C LEU A 207 -9.15 11.77 1.27
N ASP A 208 -8.67 11.85 2.51
CA ASP A 208 -8.67 13.09 3.30
C ASP A 208 -7.61 14.10 2.82
N ARG A 209 -6.53 13.60 2.24
CA ARG A 209 -5.39 14.40 1.79
C ARG A 209 -4.90 13.90 0.44
N ARG A 210 -4.53 14.83 -0.42
CA ARG A 210 -3.94 14.56 -1.72
C ARG A 210 -2.55 15.19 -1.82
N ILE A 211 -1.58 14.37 -2.21
CA ILE A 211 -0.20 14.78 -2.48
C ILE A 211 0.09 14.49 -3.95
N THR A 212 0.47 15.49 -4.71
CA THR A 212 0.75 15.37 -6.15
C THR A 212 2.25 15.36 -6.38
N PHE A 213 2.73 14.36 -7.12
CA PHE A 213 4.13 14.25 -7.53
C PHE A 213 4.31 14.76 -8.95
N GLY A 214 5.36 15.57 -9.15
CA GLY A 214 5.82 16.05 -10.47
C GLY A 214 7.35 15.92 -10.55
N SER A 215 7.85 15.18 -11.55
CA SER A 215 9.30 15.01 -11.79
C SER A 215 10.12 14.65 -10.55
N GLY A 216 9.60 13.73 -9.74
CA GLY A 216 10.27 13.25 -8.51
C GLY A 216 10.13 14.15 -7.29
N LEU A 217 9.43 15.27 -7.39
CA LEU A 217 9.19 16.23 -6.31
C LEU A 217 7.71 16.23 -5.89
N ILE A 218 7.43 16.68 -4.67
CA ILE A 218 6.06 17.01 -4.27
C ILE A 218 5.74 18.38 -4.88
N SER A 219 4.78 18.44 -5.81
CA SER A 219 4.33 19.67 -6.47
C SER A 219 3.17 20.33 -5.76
N GLU A 220 2.29 19.53 -5.12
CA GLU A 220 1.13 20.01 -4.37
C GLU A 220 0.89 19.10 -3.16
N ASP A 221 0.41 19.69 -2.06
CA ASP A 221 -0.06 18.99 -0.87
C ASP A 221 -1.27 19.71 -0.29
N SER A 222 -2.43 19.06 -0.31
CA SER A 222 -3.68 19.69 0.15
C SER A 222 -3.70 20.03 1.65
N ALA A 223 -2.84 19.40 2.47
CA ALA A 223 -2.72 19.76 3.88
C ALA A 223 -1.92 21.05 4.08
N ALA A 224 -0.93 21.34 3.22
CA ALA A 224 -0.17 22.58 3.29
C ALA A 224 -1.05 23.80 2.94
N ALA A 225 -1.96 23.66 1.99
CA ALA A 225 -2.91 24.70 1.61
C ALA A 225 -3.92 25.06 2.73
N ALA A 226 -4.25 24.10 3.59
CA ALA A 226 -5.16 24.34 4.72
C ALA A 226 -4.48 25.07 5.90
N GLY A 227 -3.15 24.94 6.03
CA GLY A 227 -2.36 25.59 7.09
C GLY A 227 -1.99 27.05 6.81
N GLU A 228 -1.99 27.48 5.53
CA GLU A 228 -1.73 28.88 5.15
C GLU A 228 -2.99 29.76 5.18
N ALA A 229 -4.19 29.17 5.34
CA ALA A 229 -5.47 29.88 5.38
C ALA A 229 -6.02 30.09 6.81
N ALA A 230 -5.29 29.70 7.84
CA ALA A 230 -5.62 29.84 9.26
C ALA A 230 -4.66 30.83 9.95
#